data_634692153d2498e322fcfe73ea78a6f5
#
_entry.id   634692153d2498e322fcfe73ea78a6f5
#
_cell.length_a   1.000
_cell.length_b   1.000
_cell.length_c   1.000
_cell.angle_alpha   90.00
_cell.angle_beta   90.00
_cell.angle_gamma   90.00
#
_symmetry.space_group_name_H-M   'P 1'
#
loop_
_entity.id
_entity.type
_entity.pdbx_description
1 polymer ?
#
loop_
_entity_poly.entity_id
_entity_poly.type
_entity_poly.pdbx_seq_one_letter_code
_entity_poly.pdbx_strand_id
1 'polypeptide(L)'
;MELLLGWRGDDGDRQPVGFATAQAPKGRKEDPHESPILYHEDRHLLTIAPTGAGKGRGVIIPNLLRFEGSVIVIDPKGETWHVTARRRKEMGQQVLLLDPFQAVGKRTDSLNPFDLFDRPGALLDADAEMLASLLAGDAGFHKEPFWD
;
A
#
# COMPACT_ATOMS: atom_id res chain seq x y z
N MET A 1 6.22 -14.46 6.42
CA MET A 1 5.81 -13.28 5.65
C MET A 1 7.02 -12.38 5.55
N GLU A 2 7.40 -11.93 4.35
CA GLU A 2 8.64 -11.18 4.17
C GLU A 2 8.36 -9.79 3.60
N LEU A 3 8.75 -8.74 4.33
CA LEU A 3 8.70 -7.37 3.84
C LEU A 3 10.11 -6.84 3.60
N LEU A 4 10.32 -6.20 2.47
CA LEU A 4 11.58 -5.54 2.15
C LEU A 4 11.64 -4.19 2.87
N LEU A 5 12.61 -4.01 3.76
CA LEU A 5 12.87 -2.74 4.44
C LEU A 5 13.86 -1.88 3.66
N GLY A 6 14.78 -2.50 2.92
CA GLY A 6 15.82 -1.81 2.18
C GLY A 6 16.91 -2.76 1.70
N TRP A 7 18.04 -2.20 1.35
CA TRP A 7 19.21 -2.91 0.88
C TRP A 7 20.42 -2.54 1.73
N ARG A 8 21.23 -3.52 2.04
CA ARG A 8 22.52 -3.26 2.73
C ARG A 8 23.54 -2.97 1.64
N GLY A 9 24.04 -1.72 1.61
CA GLY A 9 25.19 -1.39 0.79
C GLY A 9 26.49 -1.85 1.45
N ASP A 10 27.54 -2.03 0.68
CA ASP A 10 28.89 -2.25 1.20
C ASP A 10 29.34 -1.07 2.07
N ASP A 11 30.11 -1.35 3.12
CA ASP A 11 30.46 -0.45 4.24
C ASP A 11 31.19 0.85 3.89
N GLY A 12 31.33 1.19 2.60
CA GLY A 12 32.01 2.40 2.13
C GLY A 12 31.20 3.70 2.21
N ASP A 13 29.88 3.61 2.22
CA ASP A 13 29.03 4.82 2.19
C ASP A 13 27.78 4.60 3.05
N ARG A 14 27.93 4.87 4.35
CA ARG A 14 26.82 4.80 5.32
C ARG A 14 25.81 5.92 5.06
N GLN A 15 25.00 5.77 4.01
CA GLN A 15 23.80 6.59 3.90
C GLN A 15 22.72 6.02 4.82
N PRO A 16 22.04 6.84 5.62
CA PRO A 16 21.00 6.37 6.52
C PRO A 16 19.89 5.68 5.73
N VAL A 17 19.54 4.46 6.14
CA VAL A 17 18.43 3.70 5.57
C VAL A 17 17.15 4.53 5.75
N GLY A 18 16.54 4.97 4.64
CA GLY A 18 15.23 5.61 4.65
C GLY A 18 15.15 7.08 4.27
N PHE A 19 16.24 7.81 4.15
CA PHE A 19 16.21 9.22 3.76
C PHE A 19 17.21 9.50 2.63
N ALA A 20 16.76 9.33 1.38
CA ALA A 20 17.53 9.85 0.26
C ALA A 20 17.43 11.38 0.28
N THR A 21 18.52 12.06 0.56
CA THR A 21 18.67 13.48 0.25
C THR A 21 18.55 13.68 -1.26
N ALA A 22 18.11 14.85 -1.71
CA ALA A 22 17.71 15.17 -3.08
C ALA A 22 18.78 14.97 -4.19
N GLN A 23 19.88 14.32 -3.90
CA GLN A 23 20.98 14.03 -4.81
C GLN A 23 21.25 12.52 -4.88
N ALA A 24 20.23 11.75 -5.31
CA ALA A 24 20.50 10.37 -5.74
C ALA A 24 21.41 10.43 -6.98
N PRO A 25 22.58 9.77 -7.01
CA PRO A 25 23.43 9.73 -8.18
C PRO A 25 22.66 9.12 -9.35
N LYS A 26 22.65 9.84 -10.48
CA LYS A 26 22.13 9.34 -11.74
C LYS A 26 22.94 8.12 -12.17
N GLY A 27 22.30 6.97 -12.26
CA GLY A 27 22.92 5.77 -12.82
C GLY A 27 23.60 4.86 -11.80
N ARG A 28 22.84 4.40 -10.79
CA ARG A 28 23.27 3.29 -9.96
C ARG A 28 23.32 2.03 -10.83
N LYS A 29 24.53 1.51 -11.07
CA LYS A 29 24.70 0.14 -11.54
C LYS A 29 24.19 -0.77 -10.43
N GLU A 30 23.42 -1.78 -10.77
CA GLU A 30 23.06 -2.84 -9.83
C GLU A 30 24.34 -3.42 -9.26
N ASP A 31 24.58 -3.17 -7.97
CA ASP A 31 25.72 -3.73 -7.29
C ASP A 31 25.37 -5.16 -6.88
N PRO A 32 26.07 -6.19 -7.39
CA PRO A 32 25.78 -7.58 -7.08
C PRO A 32 25.95 -7.93 -5.58
N HIS A 33 26.46 -7.00 -4.78
CA HIS A 33 26.69 -7.17 -3.34
C HIS A 33 25.59 -6.59 -2.45
N GLU A 34 24.55 -5.97 -3.01
CA GLU A 34 23.43 -5.46 -2.21
C GLU A 34 22.54 -6.59 -1.70
N SER A 35 22.62 -6.87 -0.41
CA SER A 35 21.72 -7.85 0.23
C SER A 35 20.44 -7.16 0.71
N PRO A 36 19.25 -7.73 0.44
CA PRO A 36 18.01 -7.17 0.92
C PRO A 36 17.92 -7.29 2.46
N ILE A 37 17.42 -6.26 3.11
CA ILE A 37 17.06 -6.28 4.52
C ILE A 37 15.59 -6.64 4.59
N LEU A 38 15.29 -7.84 5.08
CA LEU A 38 13.95 -8.39 5.15
C LEU A 38 13.44 -8.40 6.57
N TYR A 39 12.15 -8.14 6.73
CA TYR A 39 11.43 -8.24 7.99
C TYR A 39 10.54 -9.49 7.98
N HIS A 40 10.68 -10.33 9.00
CA HIS A 40 10.02 -11.63 9.08
C HIS A 40 9.05 -11.78 10.27
N GLU A 41 8.93 -10.76 11.10
CA GLU A 41 8.10 -10.84 12.31
C GLU A 41 6.62 -10.56 12.02
N ASP A 42 5.73 -10.94 12.96
CA ASP A 42 4.28 -10.72 12.87
C ASP A 42 3.81 -9.41 13.50
N ARG A 43 4.71 -8.44 13.64
CA ARG A 43 4.39 -7.14 14.22
C ARG A 43 4.08 -6.11 13.15
N HIS A 44 3.29 -5.11 13.53
CA HIS A 44 2.99 -3.99 12.65
C HIS A 44 4.24 -3.14 12.38
N LEU A 45 4.37 -2.70 11.13
CA LEU A 45 5.38 -1.73 10.71
C LEU A 45 4.70 -0.44 10.28
N LEU A 46 5.26 0.68 10.70
CA LEU A 46 4.81 2.01 10.31
C LEU A 46 5.98 2.78 9.66
N THR A 47 5.80 3.20 8.42
CA THR A 47 6.77 4.03 7.71
C THR A 47 6.26 5.47 7.68
N ILE A 48 7.00 6.38 8.32
CA ILE A 48 6.70 7.80 8.35
C ILE A 48 7.81 8.54 7.61
N ALA A 49 7.45 9.33 6.61
CA ALA A 49 8.40 10.17 5.88
C ALA A 49 7.66 11.32 5.18
N PRO A 50 8.30 12.48 5.00
CA PRO A 50 7.67 13.62 4.34
C PRO A 50 7.35 13.33 2.86
N THR A 51 6.55 14.19 2.26
CA THR A 51 6.26 14.14 0.82
C THR A 51 7.56 14.28 0.03
N GLY A 52 7.71 13.48 -1.04
CA GLY A 52 8.93 13.48 -1.85
C GLY A 52 10.09 12.64 -1.31
N ALA A 53 10.03 12.10 -0.08
CA ALA A 53 11.08 11.26 0.51
C ALA A 53 11.26 9.88 -0.14
N GLY A 54 10.49 9.56 -1.18
CA GLY A 54 10.65 8.32 -1.92
C GLY A 54 9.94 7.09 -1.33
N LYS A 55 9.00 7.25 -0.37
CA LYS A 55 8.24 6.12 0.21
C LYS A 55 7.66 5.17 -0.84
N GLY A 56 7.03 5.74 -1.86
CA GLY A 56 6.42 4.96 -2.95
C GLY A 56 7.45 4.09 -3.67
N ARG A 57 8.56 4.69 -4.07
CA ARG A 57 9.61 4.01 -4.86
C ARG A 57 10.52 3.11 -4.02
N GLY A 58 10.80 3.49 -2.78
CA GLY A 58 11.75 2.77 -1.93
C GLY A 58 11.13 1.66 -1.09
N VAL A 59 9.84 1.78 -0.74
CA VAL A 59 9.18 0.84 0.17
C VAL A 59 7.93 0.23 -0.46
N ILE A 60 6.97 1.05 -0.92
CA ILE A 60 5.67 0.54 -1.34
C ILE A 60 5.78 -0.31 -2.60
N ILE A 61 6.30 0.25 -3.69
CA ILE A 61 6.40 -0.45 -4.98
C ILE A 61 7.25 -1.72 -4.89
N PRO A 62 8.47 -1.71 -4.30
CA PRO A 62 9.27 -2.93 -4.18
C PRO A 62 8.56 -4.05 -3.41
N ASN A 63 7.84 -3.71 -2.35
CA ASN A 63 7.06 -4.69 -1.60
C ASN A 63 5.87 -5.21 -2.42
N LEU A 64 5.13 -4.36 -3.10
CA LEU A 64 4.02 -4.78 -3.96
C LEU A 64 4.44 -5.72 -5.09
N LEU A 65 5.67 -5.60 -5.57
CA LEU A 65 6.21 -6.46 -6.62
C LEU A 65 6.68 -7.85 -6.12
N ARG A 66 6.83 -8.03 -4.78
CA ARG A 66 7.41 -9.24 -4.17
C ARG A 66 6.50 -9.91 -3.15
N PHE A 67 5.74 -9.14 -2.39
CA PHE A 67 4.94 -9.64 -1.28
C PHE A 67 3.78 -10.52 -1.77
N GLU A 68 3.72 -11.76 -1.30
CA GLU A 68 2.74 -12.75 -1.74
C GLU A 68 1.39 -12.66 -1.02
N GLY A 69 1.33 -11.94 0.09
CA GLY A 69 0.10 -11.76 0.86
C GLY A 69 -0.87 -10.75 0.23
N SER A 70 -2.06 -10.67 0.81
CA SER A 70 -3.07 -9.68 0.43
C SER A 70 -2.62 -8.27 0.82
N VAL A 71 -2.94 -7.29 -0.02
CA VAL A 71 -2.62 -5.88 0.22
C VAL A 71 -3.80 -4.99 -0.15
N ILE A 72 -3.96 -3.90 0.58
CA ILE A 72 -4.85 -2.80 0.24
C ILE A 72 -3.98 -1.58 0.00
N VAL A 73 -4.19 -0.89 -1.12
CA VAL A 73 -3.41 0.29 -1.50
C VAL A 73 -4.36 1.46 -1.77
N ILE A 74 -4.13 2.58 -1.10
CA ILE A 74 -4.79 3.84 -1.42
C ILE A 74 -3.86 4.61 -2.35
N ASP A 75 -4.27 4.76 -3.61
CA ASP A 75 -3.45 5.29 -4.70
C ASP A 75 -4.22 6.38 -5.48
N PRO A 76 -4.34 7.59 -4.94
CA PRO A 76 -5.16 8.66 -5.53
C PRO A 76 -4.75 9.08 -6.95
N LYS A 77 -3.51 8.77 -7.35
CA LYS A 77 -2.97 9.10 -8.68
C LYS A 77 -2.89 7.91 -9.63
N GLY A 78 -3.11 6.70 -9.15
CA GLY A 78 -2.98 5.48 -9.94
C GLY A 78 -1.53 5.09 -10.29
N GLU A 79 -0.52 5.78 -9.76
CA GLU A 79 0.89 5.51 -10.08
C GLU A 79 1.31 4.09 -9.68
N THR A 80 0.90 3.67 -8.49
CA THR A 80 1.21 2.33 -7.96
C THR A 80 0.52 1.25 -8.76
N TRP A 81 -0.74 1.46 -9.13
CA TRP A 81 -1.50 0.55 -9.98
C TRP A 81 -0.78 0.29 -11.31
N HIS A 82 -0.40 1.34 -12.03
CA HIS A 82 0.26 1.21 -13.33
C HIS A 82 1.55 0.38 -13.28
N VAL A 83 2.29 0.50 -12.19
CA VAL A 83 3.58 -0.19 -12.04
C VAL A 83 3.42 -1.63 -11.53
N THR A 84 2.44 -1.90 -10.65
CA THR A 84 2.43 -3.17 -9.89
C THR A 84 1.31 -4.12 -10.28
N ALA A 85 0.19 -3.65 -10.83
CA ALA A 85 -0.99 -4.48 -11.08
C ALA A 85 -0.73 -5.69 -11.98
N ARG A 86 0.09 -5.53 -13.04
CA ARG A 86 0.46 -6.63 -13.92
C ARG A 86 1.24 -7.70 -13.15
N ARG A 87 2.27 -7.29 -12.40
CA ARG A 87 3.09 -8.23 -11.63
C ARG A 87 2.28 -8.97 -10.59
N ARG A 88 1.36 -8.31 -9.91
CA ARG A 88 0.46 -8.95 -8.93
C ARG A 88 -0.38 -10.04 -9.58
N LYS A 89 -0.90 -9.82 -10.78
CA LYS A 89 -1.64 -10.84 -11.57
C LYS A 89 -0.73 -12.01 -11.97
N GLU A 90 0.50 -11.73 -12.41
CA GLU A 90 1.49 -12.76 -12.74
C GLU A 90 1.85 -13.64 -11.52
N MET A 91 1.80 -13.09 -10.31
CA MET A 91 1.94 -13.84 -9.06
C MET A 91 0.69 -14.68 -8.68
N GLY A 92 -0.33 -14.72 -9.54
CA GLY A 92 -1.55 -15.49 -9.31
C GLY A 92 -2.59 -14.81 -8.41
N GLN A 93 -2.44 -13.52 -8.14
CA GLN A 93 -3.37 -12.80 -7.25
C GLN A 93 -4.54 -12.19 -7.99
N GLN A 94 -5.68 -12.15 -7.34
CA GLN A 94 -6.80 -11.35 -7.79
C GLN A 94 -6.52 -9.88 -7.49
N VAL A 95 -6.56 -9.05 -8.53
CA VAL A 95 -6.29 -7.61 -8.41
C VAL A 95 -7.54 -6.84 -8.74
N LEU A 96 -8.10 -6.17 -7.73
CA LEU A 96 -9.30 -5.35 -7.83
C LEU A 96 -8.91 -3.87 -7.89
N LEU A 97 -9.57 -3.12 -8.77
CA LEU A 97 -9.40 -1.67 -8.92
C LEU A 97 -10.72 -0.97 -8.63
N LEU A 98 -10.79 -0.22 -7.54
CA LEU A 98 -11.89 0.69 -7.26
C LEU A 98 -11.45 2.10 -7.63
N ASP A 99 -11.91 2.60 -8.77
CA ASP A 99 -11.52 3.90 -9.34
C ASP A 99 -12.75 4.78 -9.66
N PRO A 100 -13.44 5.30 -8.63
CA PRO A 100 -14.65 6.09 -8.80
C PRO A 100 -14.40 7.41 -9.55
N PHE A 101 -13.17 7.89 -9.54
CA PHE A 101 -12.77 9.16 -10.17
C PHE A 101 -12.14 8.98 -11.54
N GLN A 102 -12.00 7.76 -12.03
CA GLN A 102 -11.36 7.43 -13.32
C GLN A 102 -9.92 7.96 -13.45
N ALA A 103 -9.19 7.97 -12.33
CA ALA A 103 -7.78 8.41 -12.29
C ALA A 103 -6.85 7.49 -13.08
N VAL A 104 -7.18 6.21 -13.16
CA VAL A 104 -6.42 5.17 -13.88
C VAL A 104 -6.99 4.91 -15.27
N GLY A 105 -8.30 4.99 -15.42
CA GLY A 105 -8.97 4.71 -16.69
C GLY A 105 -10.48 4.53 -16.54
N LYS A 106 -11.12 4.12 -17.63
CA LYS A 106 -12.60 3.96 -17.65
C LYS A 106 -13.09 2.64 -17.03
N ARG A 107 -12.21 1.68 -16.72
CA ARG A 107 -12.57 0.41 -16.09
C ARG A 107 -12.33 0.51 -14.61
N THR A 108 -13.36 0.25 -13.85
CA THR A 108 -13.32 0.07 -12.39
C THR A 108 -14.07 -1.19 -12.03
N ASP A 109 -13.61 -1.91 -11.04
CA ASP A 109 -14.38 -2.96 -10.40
C ASP A 109 -15.42 -2.33 -9.48
N SER A 110 -16.42 -3.11 -9.08
CA SER A 110 -17.44 -2.68 -8.14
C SER A 110 -17.33 -3.47 -6.84
N LEU A 111 -17.66 -2.82 -5.75
CA LEU A 111 -17.79 -3.42 -4.43
C LEU A 111 -19.23 -3.23 -3.97
N ASN A 112 -19.91 -4.33 -3.67
CA ASN A 112 -21.20 -4.29 -2.99
C ASN A 112 -20.96 -4.51 -1.48
N PRO A 113 -21.16 -3.52 -0.62
CA PRO A 113 -20.92 -3.67 0.80
C PRO A 113 -21.86 -4.69 1.47
N PHE A 114 -22.99 -5.01 0.84
CA PHE A 114 -23.94 -6.00 1.33
C PHE A 114 -23.49 -7.45 1.12
N ASP A 115 -22.48 -7.72 0.28
CA ASP A 115 -21.88 -9.05 0.13
C ASP A 115 -21.24 -9.54 1.45
N LEU A 116 -21.07 -8.64 2.41
CA LEU A 116 -20.64 -8.96 3.76
C LEU A 116 -21.58 -9.98 4.43
N PHE A 117 -22.87 -9.92 4.14
CA PHE A 117 -23.88 -10.80 4.76
C PHE A 117 -23.85 -12.22 4.19
N ASP A 118 -23.33 -12.42 2.98
CA ASP A 118 -23.26 -13.71 2.32
C ASP A 118 -21.98 -14.50 2.69
N ARG A 119 -21.09 -13.91 3.47
CA ARG A 119 -19.84 -14.58 3.86
C ARG A 119 -20.08 -15.71 4.88
N PRO A 120 -19.31 -16.80 4.85
CA PRO A 120 -19.35 -17.81 5.90
C PRO A 120 -19.03 -17.21 7.27
N GLY A 121 -19.96 -17.44 8.23
CA GLY A 121 -19.81 -16.91 9.59
C GLY A 121 -20.24 -15.44 9.76
N ALA A 122 -21.01 -14.90 8.83
CA ALA A 122 -21.63 -13.58 9.00
C ALA A 122 -22.54 -13.56 10.23
N LEU A 123 -22.43 -12.51 11.02
CA LEU A 123 -23.30 -12.23 12.17
C LEU A 123 -24.24 -11.08 11.75
N LEU A 124 -25.40 -11.45 11.20
CA LEU A 124 -26.29 -10.50 10.52
C LEU A 124 -26.57 -9.23 11.34
N ASP A 125 -26.86 -9.37 12.63
CA ASP A 125 -27.19 -8.23 13.48
C ASP A 125 -25.97 -7.32 13.67
N ALA A 126 -24.81 -7.89 14.04
CA ALA A 126 -23.58 -7.13 14.27
C ALA A 126 -23.02 -6.54 12.96
N ASP A 127 -23.04 -7.31 11.88
CA ASP A 127 -22.55 -6.84 10.58
C ASP A 127 -23.48 -5.75 10.00
N ALA A 128 -24.81 -5.84 10.21
CA ALA A 128 -25.75 -4.80 9.82
C ALA A 128 -25.57 -3.51 10.61
N GLU A 129 -25.39 -3.60 11.94
CA GLU A 129 -25.13 -2.44 12.79
C GLU A 129 -23.82 -1.75 12.42
N MET A 130 -22.75 -2.52 12.18
CA MET A 130 -21.46 -2.01 11.72
C MET A 130 -21.61 -1.29 10.38
N LEU A 131 -22.27 -1.92 9.40
CA LEU A 131 -22.44 -1.35 8.06
C LEU A 131 -23.34 -0.10 8.11
N ALA A 132 -24.40 -0.11 8.91
CA ALA A 132 -25.25 1.07 9.11
C ALA A 132 -24.46 2.25 9.72
N SER A 133 -23.61 1.98 10.70
CA SER A 133 -22.75 3.01 11.30
C SER A 133 -21.78 3.61 10.29
N LEU A 134 -21.16 2.76 9.43
CA LEU A 134 -20.25 3.22 8.39
C LEU A 134 -20.95 4.05 7.31
N LEU A 135 -22.17 3.65 6.90
CA LEU A 135 -22.92 4.34 5.85
C LEU A 135 -23.62 5.62 6.35
N ALA A 136 -24.10 5.60 7.59
CA ALA A 136 -24.75 6.78 8.17
C ALA A 136 -23.78 7.94 8.42
N GLY A 137 -22.49 7.63 8.42
CA GLY A 137 -21.47 8.59 8.86
C GLY A 137 -21.68 8.94 10.33
N ASP A 138 -20.65 8.91 11.12
CA ASP A 138 -20.79 9.36 12.51
C ASP A 138 -21.05 10.88 12.53
N ALA A 139 -22.32 11.26 12.67
CA ALA A 139 -22.72 12.66 12.79
C ALA A 139 -22.07 13.38 14.02
N GLY A 140 -21.33 12.62 14.83
CA GLY A 140 -20.57 13.11 15.97
C GLY A 140 -19.14 13.55 15.66
N PHE A 141 -18.53 13.11 14.55
CA PHE A 141 -17.14 13.46 14.18
C PHE A 141 -17.02 14.81 13.42
N HIS A 142 -18.13 15.46 13.06
CA HIS A 142 -18.10 16.75 12.37
C HIS A 142 -18.08 17.98 13.30
N LYS A 143 -17.56 17.86 14.52
CA LYS A 143 -17.50 19.04 15.40
C LYS A 143 -16.23 19.86 15.29
N GLU A 144 -15.22 19.40 14.57
CA GLU A 144 -14.04 20.23 14.26
C GLU A 144 -13.56 19.89 12.86
N PRO A 145 -13.85 20.70 11.84
CA PRO A 145 -13.16 20.54 10.56
C PRO A 145 -11.67 20.85 10.81
N PHE A 146 -10.82 19.85 10.61
CA PHE A 146 -9.37 19.99 10.71
C PHE A 146 -8.80 20.91 9.60
N TRP A 147 -9.67 21.42 8.75
CA TRP A 147 -9.34 22.23 7.58
C TRP A 147 -10.28 23.46 7.52
N ASP A 148 -9.93 24.51 8.21
CA ASP A 148 -10.32 25.90 7.92
C ASP A 148 -9.12 26.66 7.40
#